data_5d1636986e8208fbe0ee0a3a241e3713
#
_entry.id   5d1636986e8208fbe0ee0a3a241e3713
#
_cell.length_a   1.000
_cell.length_b   1.000
_cell.length_c   1.000
_cell.angle_alpha   90.00
_cell.angle_beta   90.00
_cell.angle_gamma   90.00
#
_symmetry.space_group_name_H-M   'P 1'
#
loop_
_entity.id
_entity.type
_entity.pdbx_description
1 polymer ?
#
loop_
_entity_poly.entity_id
_entity_poly.type
_entity_poly.pdbx_seq_one_letter_code
_entity_poly.pdbx_strand_id
1 'polypeptide(L)'
;MATPEKTLKVAIMGAKGYPYVYGGYDTLIKELGERLVKRGVHVRVYNHRALFKERPRWVKGIECIYTPAIESKSLTQLTHTFFSMLHACFSDVDVIFVVNSGNGPFGIISRIFRKPTAINVDGLEWLRPKWKGLGAKYFFWASKLATKFYDQVINDSDEMRRVYLELFQKDSIVIAYGANPRESVGSEPLEKWNLETRSYFLIVGRLVPDNNADLIIEGFLKSDSEKKLVVVGDVPFEDAWANRLKNMQDPRLLFTGYVRDSEELAALYSHCYAYFHGHEFGGTNPAMLKALGYGCAILALNTPFNQEMLQNGSHGWYFEKNSESVKEVVEKADSHPQELENLRKTARKGLTQKYTWEYVTEQYLEVFKNLAKP
;
A
#
# COMPACT_ATOMS: atom_id res chain seq x y z
N MET A 1 16.32 34.92 24.37
CA MET A 1 15.85 34.70 22.99
C MET A 1 16.05 33.25 22.69
N ALA A 2 14.99 32.50 22.47
CA ALA A 2 15.13 31.09 22.04
C ALA A 2 15.79 31.07 20.66
N THR A 3 16.88 30.34 20.52
CA THR A 3 17.49 30.07 19.21
C THR A 3 16.40 29.50 18.30
N PRO A 4 16.23 30.01 17.06
CA PRO A 4 15.24 29.46 16.14
C PRO A 4 15.52 27.97 15.97
N GLU A 5 14.54 27.15 16.27
CA GLU A 5 14.63 25.70 16.14
C GLU A 5 14.97 25.38 14.67
N LYS A 6 16.08 24.67 14.44
CA LYS A 6 16.56 24.35 13.08
C LYS A 6 15.50 23.52 12.36
N THR A 7 15.02 24.01 11.22
CA THR A 7 14.05 23.28 10.39
C THR A 7 14.62 21.92 9.99
N LEU A 8 13.94 20.84 10.36
CA LEU A 8 14.30 19.48 9.99
C LEU A 8 14.16 19.29 8.46
N LYS A 9 15.20 18.74 7.81
CA LYS A 9 15.24 18.50 6.37
C LYS A 9 15.28 17.00 6.09
N VAL A 10 14.22 16.47 5.46
CA VAL A 10 14.05 15.04 5.17
C VAL A 10 14.05 14.79 3.67
N ALA A 11 14.94 13.91 3.20
CA ALA A 11 14.95 13.40 1.84
C ALA A 11 14.14 12.10 1.77
N ILE A 12 13.23 11.97 0.81
CA ILE A 12 12.39 10.77 0.60
C ILE A 12 12.67 10.20 -0.79
N MET A 13 12.95 8.89 -0.88
CA MET A 13 13.27 8.20 -2.13
C MET A 13 12.88 6.73 -2.10
N GLY A 14 13.03 6.03 -3.23
CA GLY A 14 12.81 4.58 -3.33
C GLY A 14 11.46 4.19 -3.96
N ALA A 15 10.65 5.16 -4.40
CA ALA A 15 9.47 4.97 -5.23
C ALA A 15 9.56 5.79 -6.52
N LYS A 16 8.46 5.96 -7.25
CA LYS A 16 8.44 6.67 -8.53
C LYS A 16 8.53 8.18 -8.40
N GLY A 17 8.12 8.73 -7.26
CA GLY A 17 8.19 10.15 -6.95
C GLY A 17 6.83 10.81 -6.70
N TYR A 18 6.84 12.15 -6.55
CA TYR A 18 5.69 12.95 -6.17
C TYR A 18 5.40 14.03 -7.25
N PRO A 19 4.16 14.30 -7.63
CA PRO A 19 2.88 13.83 -7.04
C PRO A 19 2.34 12.51 -7.65
N TYR A 20 3.17 11.71 -8.31
CA TYR A 20 2.76 10.47 -8.93
C TYR A 20 2.24 9.46 -7.89
N VAL A 21 1.05 8.88 -8.13
CA VAL A 21 0.48 7.86 -7.25
C VAL A 21 0.00 6.68 -8.08
N TYR A 22 0.66 5.55 -7.90
CA TYR A 22 0.30 4.28 -8.55
C TYR A 22 0.18 3.12 -7.54
N GLY A 23 0.93 3.14 -6.45
CA GLY A 23 0.99 2.05 -5.46
C GLY A 23 1.05 2.53 -4.02
N GLY A 24 1.23 1.58 -3.10
CA GLY A 24 1.28 1.85 -1.65
C GLY A 24 2.37 2.86 -1.28
N TYR A 25 3.59 2.65 -1.74
CA TYR A 25 4.71 3.57 -1.47
C TYR A 25 4.49 4.98 -2.02
N ASP A 26 3.91 5.11 -3.23
CA ASP A 26 3.61 6.44 -3.79
C ASP A 26 2.55 7.15 -2.95
N THR A 27 1.54 6.40 -2.45
CA THR A 27 0.54 6.92 -1.52
C THR A 27 1.19 7.37 -0.20
N LEU A 28 2.09 6.55 0.37
CA LEU A 28 2.82 6.89 1.59
C LEU A 28 3.61 8.20 1.40
N ILE A 29 4.38 8.32 0.32
CA ILE A 29 5.20 9.51 0.05
C ILE A 29 4.31 10.76 -0.06
N LYS A 30 3.19 10.67 -0.76
CA LYS A 30 2.25 11.78 -0.91
C LYS A 30 1.66 12.19 0.43
N GLU A 31 1.02 11.26 1.12
CA GLU A 31 0.27 11.55 2.35
C GLU A 31 1.20 12.00 3.49
N LEU A 32 2.34 11.33 3.64
CA LEU A 32 3.36 11.69 4.62
C LEU A 32 4.02 13.02 4.26
N GLY A 33 4.48 13.19 3.03
CA GLY A 33 5.21 14.38 2.60
C GLY A 33 4.38 15.66 2.73
N GLU A 34 3.12 15.65 2.26
CA GLU A 34 2.22 16.81 2.38
C GLU A 34 1.92 17.18 3.86
N ARG A 35 1.83 16.16 4.75
CA ARG A 35 1.61 16.40 6.19
C ARG A 35 2.86 16.86 6.93
N LEU A 36 4.02 16.36 6.57
CA LEU A 36 5.30 16.82 7.13
C LEU A 36 5.55 18.29 6.78
N VAL A 37 5.26 18.71 5.54
CA VAL A 37 5.35 20.14 5.14
C VAL A 37 4.46 21.01 6.01
N LYS A 38 3.20 20.60 6.28
CA LYS A 38 2.28 21.34 7.17
C LYS A 38 2.81 21.44 8.61
N ARG A 39 3.71 20.55 9.03
CA ARG A 39 4.37 20.55 10.35
C ARG A 39 5.72 21.27 10.34
N GLY A 40 6.04 22.01 9.28
CA GLY A 40 7.24 22.82 9.17
C GLY A 40 8.51 22.03 8.81
N VAL A 41 8.39 20.78 8.36
CA VAL A 41 9.53 19.99 7.87
C VAL A 41 9.82 20.36 6.42
N HIS A 42 11.08 20.59 6.08
CA HIS A 42 11.51 20.71 4.69
C HIS A 42 11.61 19.33 4.07
N VAL A 43 10.64 18.98 3.23
CA VAL A 43 10.57 17.69 2.55
C VAL A 43 11.12 17.80 1.14
N ARG A 44 12.08 16.92 0.81
CA ARG A 44 12.65 16.75 -0.52
C ARG A 44 12.31 15.37 -1.03
N VAL A 45 11.62 15.26 -2.18
CA VAL A 45 11.28 13.98 -2.81
C VAL A 45 12.09 13.79 -4.09
N TYR A 46 12.70 12.60 -4.22
CA TYR A 46 13.44 12.22 -5.41
C TYR A 46 12.53 11.55 -6.42
N ASN A 47 12.38 12.21 -7.58
CA ASN A 47 11.49 11.81 -8.65
C ASN A 47 12.25 11.13 -9.78
N HIS A 48 11.68 10.05 -10.31
CA HIS A 48 12.22 9.36 -11.49
C HIS A 48 12.04 10.23 -12.73
N ARG A 49 13.14 10.77 -13.26
CA ARG A 49 13.15 11.83 -14.28
C ARG A 49 12.33 11.52 -15.51
N ALA A 50 12.33 10.28 -16.00
CA ALA A 50 11.64 9.90 -17.23
C ALA A 50 10.12 9.85 -17.08
N LEU A 51 9.57 9.69 -15.87
CA LEU A 51 8.13 9.64 -15.60
C LEU A 51 7.48 11.02 -15.60
N PHE A 52 8.25 12.11 -15.52
CA PHE A 52 7.73 13.47 -15.39
C PHE A 52 8.12 14.30 -16.62
N LYS A 53 7.13 14.67 -17.41
CA LYS A 53 7.30 15.60 -18.54
C LYS A 53 7.64 17.00 -18.05
N GLU A 54 6.81 17.52 -17.14
CA GLU A 54 7.07 18.73 -16.40
C GLU A 54 7.86 18.43 -15.14
N ARG A 55 8.81 19.32 -14.79
CA ARG A 55 9.72 19.10 -13.67
C ARG A 55 9.81 20.32 -12.78
N PRO A 56 8.67 20.75 -12.18
CA PRO A 56 8.68 21.87 -11.25
C PRO A 56 9.53 21.52 -10.03
N ARG A 57 10.34 22.47 -9.58
CA ARG A 57 11.16 22.28 -8.38
C ARG A 57 10.31 22.16 -7.11
N TRP A 58 9.17 22.83 -7.08
CA TRP A 58 8.28 22.87 -5.91
C TRP A 58 6.87 22.46 -6.30
N VAL A 59 6.30 21.52 -5.55
CA VAL A 59 4.91 21.09 -5.68
C VAL A 59 4.30 21.00 -4.29
N LYS A 60 3.28 21.80 -3.98
CA LYS A 60 2.62 21.86 -2.67
C LYS A 60 3.59 21.94 -1.46
N GLY A 61 4.66 22.71 -1.59
CA GLY A 61 5.67 22.89 -0.54
C GLY A 61 6.69 21.76 -0.43
N ILE A 62 6.62 20.74 -1.27
CA ILE A 62 7.63 19.66 -1.39
C ILE A 62 8.64 20.04 -2.46
N GLU A 63 9.93 19.97 -2.14
CA GLU A 63 11.02 20.12 -3.11
C GLU A 63 11.20 18.84 -3.92
N CYS A 64 11.04 18.91 -5.24
CA CYS A 64 11.17 17.78 -6.16
C CYS A 64 12.54 17.79 -6.84
N ILE A 65 13.32 16.72 -6.66
CA ILE A 65 14.61 16.50 -7.33
C ILE A 65 14.44 15.38 -8.35
N TYR A 66 14.86 15.63 -9.58
CA TYR A 66 14.67 14.69 -10.70
C TYR A 66 15.99 13.99 -11.04
N THR A 67 16.14 12.75 -10.57
CA THR A 67 17.33 11.94 -10.81
C THR A 67 17.17 11.00 -11.99
N PRO A 68 18.26 10.71 -12.73
CA PRO A 68 18.22 9.76 -13.84
C PRO A 68 18.04 8.32 -13.36
N ALA A 69 17.68 7.44 -14.29
CA ALA A 69 17.71 5.99 -14.11
C ALA A 69 18.09 5.32 -15.43
N ILE A 70 18.52 4.07 -15.35
CA ILE A 70 18.67 3.20 -16.52
C ILE A 70 17.31 2.59 -16.83
N GLU A 71 16.68 3.02 -17.93
CA GLU A 71 15.33 2.58 -18.30
C GLU A 71 15.35 1.09 -18.68
N SER A 72 14.96 0.24 -17.74
CA SER A 72 14.78 -1.18 -17.95
C SER A 72 13.75 -1.76 -16.98
N LYS A 73 13.16 -2.89 -17.32
CA LYS A 73 12.14 -3.53 -16.49
C LYS A 73 12.61 -3.83 -15.05
N SER A 74 13.90 -4.10 -14.85
CA SER A 74 14.46 -4.55 -13.57
C SER A 74 15.37 -3.53 -12.90
N LEU A 75 16.05 -2.66 -13.66
CA LEU A 75 17.09 -1.79 -13.13
C LEU A 75 16.63 -0.35 -12.86
N THR A 76 15.52 0.07 -13.45
CA THR A 76 15.03 1.45 -13.35
C THR A 76 14.93 1.92 -11.90
N GLN A 77 14.23 1.16 -11.06
CA GLN A 77 14.03 1.55 -9.65
C GLN A 77 15.35 1.56 -8.86
N LEU A 78 16.20 0.57 -9.08
CA LEU A 78 17.48 0.44 -8.35
C LEU A 78 18.45 1.56 -8.74
N THR A 79 18.62 1.82 -10.02
CA THR A 79 19.52 2.88 -10.50
C THR A 79 19.01 4.27 -10.15
N HIS A 80 17.70 4.49 -10.20
CA HIS A 80 17.07 5.72 -9.70
C HIS A 80 17.42 5.95 -8.22
N THR A 81 17.24 4.93 -7.36
CA THR A 81 17.55 5.08 -5.93
C THR A 81 19.04 5.27 -5.69
N PHE A 82 19.92 4.60 -6.47
CA PHE A 82 21.36 4.80 -6.38
C PHE A 82 21.76 6.27 -6.61
N PHE A 83 21.33 6.87 -7.72
CA PHE A 83 21.63 8.28 -8.02
C PHE A 83 20.99 9.24 -7.03
N SER A 84 19.77 8.92 -6.55
CA SER A 84 19.09 9.72 -5.53
C SER A 84 19.83 9.70 -4.20
N MET A 85 20.27 8.52 -3.76
CA MET A 85 21.05 8.35 -2.53
C MET A 85 22.37 9.12 -2.60
N LEU A 86 23.08 8.98 -3.71
CA LEU A 86 24.34 9.69 -3.91
C LEU A 86 24.14 11.21 -3.83
N HIS A 87 23.16 11.76 -4.56
CA HIS A 87 22.86 13.19 -4.50
C HIS A 87 22.46 13.63 -3.08
N ALA A 88 21.63 12.85 -2.38
CA ALA A 88 21.20 13.17 -1.01
C ALA A 88 22.39 13.22 -0.03
N CYS A 89 23.37 12.34 -0.18
CA CYS A 89 24.56 12.32 0.66
C CYS A 89 25.41 13.59 0.55
N PHE A 90 25.43 14.23 -0.62
CA PHE A 90 26.13 15.51 -0.85
C PHE A 90 25.25 16.73 -0.58
N SER A 91 24.01 16.55 -0.18
CA SER A 91 23.09 17.66 0.08
C SER A 91 22.95 17.96 1.58
N ASP A 92 22.26 19.04 1.90
CA ASP A 92 22.07 19.58 3.25
C ASP A 92 20.90 18.93 4.01
N VAL A 93 20.54 17.68 3.68
CA VAL A 93 19.48 16.95 4.38
C VAL A 93 19.96 16.38 5.72
N ASP A 94 19.08 16.38 6.72
CA ASP A 94 19.38 15.85 8.06
C ASP A 94 19.13 14.34 8.12
N VAL A 95 18.06 13.84 7.43
CA VAL A 95 17.69 12.41 7.41
C VAL A 95 17.30 11.99 5.99
N ILE A 96 17.68 10.78 5.61
CA ILE A 96 17.28 10.14 4.36
C ILE A 96 16.29 9.01 4.68
N PHE A 97 15.07 9.11 4.17
CA PHE A 97 14.05 8.09 4.27
C PHE A 97 13.88 7.36 2.94
N VAL A 98 14.04 6.06 2.98
CA VAL A 98 13.96 5.18 1.79
C VAL A 98 12.77 4.24 1.94
N VAL A 99 12.05 4.01 0.85
CA VAL A 99 11.00 2.98 0.82
C VAL A 99 11.43 1.81 -0.05
N ASN A 100 10.87 0.63 0.21
CA ASN A 100 11.11 -0.63 -0.49
C ASN A 100 12.42 -1.33 -0.12
N SER A 101 12.29 -2.55 0.42
CA SER A 101 13.41 -3.41 0.85
C SER A 101 14.42 -3.73 -0.26
N GLY A 102 14.02 -3.68 -1.55
CA GLY A 102 14.93 -3.82 -2.68
C GLY A 102 16.04 -2.76 -2.73
N ASN A 103 15.86 -1.65 -2.03
CA ASN A 103 16.86 -0.57 -1.91
C ASN A 103 17.84 -0.78 -0.74
N GLY A 104 17.75 -1.90 -0.02
CA GLY A 104 18.61 -2.23 1.11
C GLY A 104 20.12 -2.09 0.85
N PRO A 105 20.67 -2.52 -0.30
CA PRO A 105 22.09 -2.37 -0.61
C PRO A 105 22.60 -0.92 -0.60
N PHE A 106 21.76 0.05 -0.92
CA PHE A 106 22.19 1.47 -1.04
C PHE A 106 22.42 2.16 0.30
N GLY A 107 21.98 1.57 1.41
CA GLY A 107 22.30 2.06 2.75
C GLY A 107 23.79 2.06 3.06
N ILE A 108 24.61 1.29 2.33
CA ILE A 108 26.09 1.37 2.46
C ILE A 108 26.61 2.75 2.07
N ILE A 109 26.00 3.41 1.08
CA ILE A 109 26.44 4.74 0.62
C ILE A 109 26.22 5.75 1.75
N SER A 110 25.01 5.80 2.32
CA SER A 110 24.72 6.74 3.43
C SER A 110 25.62 6.51 4.64
N ARG A 111 25.98 5.25 4.94
CA ARG A 111 26.94 4.93 6.02
C ARG A 111 28.33 5.52 5.76
N ILE A 112 28.83 5.42 4.53
CA ILE A 112 30.13 6.02 4.14
C ILE A 112 30.12 7.54 4.37
N PHE A 113 28.99 8.19 4.03
CA PHE A 113 28.82 9.64 4.19
C PHE A 113 28.26 10.05 5.56
N ARG A 114 28.08 9.11 6.48
CA ARG A 114 27.54 9.31 7.84
C ARG A 114 26.21 10.08 7.86
N LYS A 115 25.35 9.82 6.87
CA LYS A 115 23.99 10.39 6.81
C LYS A 115 23.01 9.48 7.55
N PRO A 116 22.24 10.01 8.52
CA PRO A 116 21.20 9.23 9.22
C PRO A 116 20.13 8.74 8.25
N THR A 117 19.69 7.49 8.43
CA THR A 117 18.77 6.84 7.50
C THR A 117 17.69 6.04 8.17
N ALA A 118 16.49 6.07 7.56
CA ALA A 118 15.43 5.11 7.84
C ALA A 118 15.00 4.41 6.54
N ILE A 119 14.60 3.15 6.64
CA ILE A 119 14.01 2.41 5.52
C ILE A 119 12.67 1.81 5.93
N ASN A 120 11.63 2.06 5.13
CA ASN A 120 10.37 1.33 5.26
C ASN A 120 10.42 0.09 4.38
N VAL A 121 10.13 -1.05 5.00
CA VAL A 121 10.09 -2.36 4.36
C VAL A 121 8.68 -2.94 4.55
N ASP A 122 7.88 -2.89 3.49
CA ASP A 122 6.59 -3.54 3.43
C ASP A 122 6.64 -4.75 2.50
N GLY A 123 5.85 -5.75 2.80
CA GLY A 123 5.71 -6.94 1.98
C GLY A 123 6.93 -7.87 1.94
N LEU A 124 6.65 -9.14 1.89
CA LEU A 124 7.62 -10.22 1.72
C LEU A 124 7.90 -10.40 0.22
N GLU A 125 8.58 -9.41 -0.41
CA GLU A 125 8.77 -9.38 -1.86
C GLU A 125 9.37 -10.67 -2.41
N TRP A 126 10.25 -11.36 -1.66
CA TRP A 126 10.86 -12.62 -2.08
C TRP A 126 9.89 -13.82 -2.14
N LEU A 127 8.72 -13.72 -1.52
CA LEU A 127 7.66 -14.73 -1.59
C LEU A 127 6.65 -14.47 -2.72
N ARG A 128 6.66 -13.27 -3.30
CA ARG A 128 5.66 -12.89 -4.31
C ARG A 128 5.88 -13.63 -5.63
N PRO A 129 4.82 -14.17 -6.25
CA PRO A 129 4.91 -14.96 -7.49
C PRO A 129 5.60 -14.26 -8.66
N LYS A 130 5.59 -12.93 -8.69
CA LYS A 130 6.26 -12.12 -9.72
C LYS A 130 7.79 -12.23 -9.68
N TRP A 131 8.37 -12.59 -8.51
CA TRP A 131 9.80 -12.74 -8.34
C TRP A 131 10.17 -14.22 -8.23
N LYS A 132 10.82 -14.76 -9.25
CA LYS A 132 11.29 -16.16 -9.29
C LYS A 132 12.82 -16.20 -9.36
N GLY A 133 13.40 -17.28 -8.87
CA GLY A 133 14.83 -17.55 -8.99
C GLY A 133 15.71 -16.43 -8.43
N LEU A 134 16.51 -15.78 -9.28
CA LEU A 134 17.44 -14.74 -8.88
C LEU A 134 16.74 -13.49 -8.32
N GLY A 135 15.56 -13.16 -8.81
CA GLY A 135 14.80 -12.01 -8.29
C GLY A 135 14.39 -12.20 -6.84
N ALA A 136 13.83 -13.37 -6.48
CA ALA A 136 13.48 -13.68 -5.09
C ALA A 136 14.74 -13.68 -4.18
N LYS A 137 15.84 -14.28 -4.63
CA LYS A 137 17.11 -14.26 -3.89
C LYS A 137 17.64 -12.83 -3.67
N TYR A 138 17.53 -11.99 -4.70
CA TYR A 138 17.91 -10.58 -4.59
C TYR A 138 17.10 -9.86 -3.50
N PHE A 139 15.76 -9.98 -3.52
CA PHE A 139 14.92 -9.30 -2.53
C PHE A 139 15.18 -9.80 -1.11
N PHE A 140 15.38 -11.11 -0.92
CA PHE A 140 15.76 -11.65 0.39
C PHE A 140 17.10 -11.07 0.88
N TRP A 141 18.13 -11.07 0.02
CA TRP A 141 19.44 -10.52 0.32
C TRP A 141 19.37 -9.00 0.56
N ALA A 142 18.62 -8.26 -0.26
CA ALA A 142 18.44 -6.82 -0.11
C ALA A 142 17.74 -6.47 1.22
N SER A 143 16.73 -7.25 1.62
CA SER A 143 16.06 -7.10 2.92
C SER A 143 17.03 -7.34 4.09
N LYS A 144 17.89 -8.35 3.99
CA LYS A 144 18.95 -8.57 4.97
C LYS A 144 19.94 -7.39 5.03
N LEU A 145 20.31 -6.81 3.88
CA LEU A 145 21.19 -5.63 3.86
C LEU A 145 20.50 -4.37 4.38
N ALA A 146 19.18 -4.24 4.19
CA ALA A 146 18.41 -3.15 4.80
C ALA A 146 18.56 -3.16 6.33
N THR A 147 18.46 -4.34 6.96
CA THR A 147 18.64 -4.45 8.42
C THR A 147 20.06 -4.17 8.89
N LYS A 148 21.07 -4.28 8.01
CA LYS A 148 22.47 -4.07 8.33
C LYS A 148 22.92 -2.63 8.11
N PHE A 149 22.44 -1.97 7.06
CA PHE A 149 23.00 -0.71 6.59
C PHE A 149 22.18 0.53 6.96
N TYR A 150 20.89 0.38 7.24
CA TYR A 150 20.06 1.49 7.69
C TYR A 150 20.06 1.60 9.22
N ASP A 151 20.00 2.83 9.72
CA ASP A 151 20.00 3.07 11.16
C ASP A 151 18.68 2.65 11.78
N GLN A 152 17.57 2.94 11.09
CA GLN A 152 16.23 2.52 11.50
C GLN A 152 15.50 1.76 10.42
N VAL A 153 15.06 0.54 10.74
CA VAL A 153 14.11 -0.23 9.91
C VAL A 153 12.69 0.01 10.42
N ILE A 154 11.77 0.26 9.51
CA ILE A 154 10.35 0.48 9.77
C ILE A 154 9.57 -0.60 9.02
N ASN A 155 8.79 -1.40 9.75
CA ASN A 155 7.80 -2.32 9.20
C ASN A 155 6.40 -1.68 9.29
N ASP A 156 5.49 -2.15 8.49
CA ASP A 156 4.12 -1.60 8.43
C ASP A 156 3.10 -2.41 9.24
N SER A 157 3.52 -3.54 9.85
CA SER A 157 2.70 -4.37 10.72
C SER A 157 3.53 -5.11 11.76
N ASP A 158 2.90 -5.55 12.84
CA ASP A 158 3.54 -6.35 13.89
C ASP A 158 3.98 -7.71 13.33
N GLU A 159 3.20 -8.30 12.42
CA GLU A 159 3.56 -9.54 11.75
C GLU A 159 4.80 -9.38 10.87
N MET A 160 4.94 -8.29 10.12
CA MET A 160 6.16 -8.00 9.37
C MET A 160 7.37 -7.84 10.29
N ARG A 161 7.21 -7.14 11.43
CA ARG A 161 8.24 -7.01 12.46
C ARG A 161 8.67 -8.38 12.97
N ARG A 162 7.70 -9.27 13.27
CA ARG A 162 7.96 -10.64 13.72
C ARG A 162 8.80 -11.41 12.70
N VAL A 163 8.42 -11.38 11.42
CA VAL A 163 9.15 -12.05 10.34
C VAL A 163 10.59 -11.51 10.21
N TYR A 164 10.77 -10.19 10.28
CA TYR A 164 12.11 -9.58 10.20
C TYR A 164 12.98 -9.93 11.42
N LEU A 165 12.38 -9.97 12.60
CA LEU A 165 13.09 -10.38 13.83
C LEU A 165 13.52 -11.85 13.73
N GLU A 166 12.65 -12.75 13.29
CA GLU A 166 12.95 -14.18 13.15
C GLU A 166 14.02 -14.46 12.08
N LEU A 167 13.90 -13.84 10.89
CA LEU A 167 14.79 -14.13 9.76
C LEU A 167 16.13 -13.40 9.84
N PHE A 168 16.14 -12.17 10.34
CA PHE A 168 17.31 -11.30 10.29
C PHE A 168 17.81 -10.89 11.68
N GLN A 169 17.14 -11.29 12.75
CA GLN A 169 17.47 -10.95 14.15
C GLN A 169 17.61 -9.43 14.38
N LYS A 170 16.79 -8.66 13.67
CA LYS A 170 16.76 -7.21 13.75
C LYS A 170 15.37 -6.74 14.14
N ASP A 171 15.28 -6.10 15.28
CA ASP A 171 14.06 -5.43 15.71
C ASP A 171 13.85 -4.13 14.91
N SER A 172 12.59 -3.72 14.79
CA SER A 172 12.16 -2.59 13.96
C SER A 172 11.03 -1.83 14.62
N ILE A 173 10.79 -0.60 14.19
CA ILE A 173 9.62 0.18 14.58
C ILE A 173 8.46 -0.21 13.65
N VAL A 174 7.27 -0.36 14.22
CA VAL A 174 6.05 -0.60 13.44
C VAL A 174 5.33 0.72 13.21
N ILE A 175 5.23 1.13 11.95
CA ILE A 175 4.42 2.29 11.51
C ILE A 175 3.58 1.85 10.32
N ALA A 176 2.30 1.65 10.56
CA ALA A 176 1.35 1.19 9.56
C ALA A 176 1.12 2.23 8.44
N TYR A 177 0.43 1.82 7.37
CA TYR A 177 -0.16 2.78 6.45
C TYR A 177 -1.38 3.46 7.10
N GLY A 178 -1.69 4.65 6.62
CA GLY A 178 -2.86 5.39 7.07
C GLY A 178 -4.03 5.34 6.08
N ALA A 179 -5.21 5.62 6.59
CA ALA A 179 -6.37 5.97 5.79
C ALA A 179 -7.18 7.05 6.51
N ASN A 180 -8.11 7.67 5.77
CA ASN A 180 -9.06 8.62 6.32
C ASN A 180 -10.45 7.96 6.31
N PRO A 181 -11.17 7.96 7.44
CA PRO A 181 -12.56 7.54 7.45
C PRO A 181 -13.40 8.51 6.61
N ARG A 182 -14.44 8.00 5.96
CA ARG A 182 -15.37 8.79 5.17
C ARG A 182 -16.79 8.36 5.48
N GLU A 183 -17.61 9.26 6.05
CA GLU A 183 -18.90 8.90 6.62
C GLU A 183 -20.04 8.91 5.59
N SER A 184 -20.01 9.85 4.66
CA SER A 184 -21.06 10.01 3.66
C SER A 184 -20.48 10.05 2.25
N VAL A 185 -21.03 9.19 1.39
CA VAL A 185 -20.71 9.13 -0.05
C VAL A 185 -22.01 8.93 -0.80
N GLY A 186 -22.29 9.75 -1.80
CA GLY A 186 -23.45 9.61 -2.68
C GLY A 186 -23.41 8.32 -3.50
N SER A 187 -24.56 7.83 -3.92
CA SER A 187 -24.70 6.65 -4.78
C SER A 187 -24.78 6.98 -6.27
N GLU A 188 -24.93 8.25 -6.62
CA GLU A 188 -25.10 8.71 -8.00
C GLU A 188 -24.01 8.20 -8.95
N PRO A 189 -22.70 8.14 -8.54
CA PRO A 189 -21.66 7.62 -9.42
C PRO A 189 -21.84 6.14 -9.83
N LEU A 190 -22.68 5.37 -9.12
CA LEU A 190 -22.94 3.96 -9.44
C LEU A 190 -23.75 3.79 -10.72
N GLU A 191 -24.54 4.80 -11.11
CA GLU A 191 -25.36 4.80 -12.34
C GLU A 191 -24.54 4.51 -13.59
N LYS A 192 -23.29 4.99 -13.61
CA LYS A 192 -22.32 4.73 -14.69
C LYS A 192 -22.15 3.24 -15.02
N TRP A 193 -22.30 2.38 -14.03
CA TRP A 193 -22.14 0.92 -14.16
C TRP A 193 -23.44 0.16 -13.99
N ASN A 194 -24.57 0.85 -13.93
CA ASN A 194 -25.87 0.26 -13.68
C ASN A 194 -25.84 -0.65 -12.41
N LEU A 195 -25.33 -0.06 -11.30
CA LEU A 195 -25.24 -0.70 -10.00
C LEU A 195 -26.17 -0.02 -8.99
N GLU A 196 -26.72 -0.84 -8.12
CA GLU A 196 -27.51 -0.37 -6.98
C GLU A 196 -26.75 -0.59 -5.65
N THR A 197 -27.11 0.18 -4.64
CA THR A 197 -26.58 0.00 -3.29
C THR A 197 -26.85 -1.42 -2.78
N ARG A 198 -25.81 -2.10 -2.31
CA ARG A 198 -25.88 -3.48 -1.77
C ARG A 198 -26.22 -4.56 -2.81
N SER A 199 -26.07 -4.27 -4.10
CA SER A 199 -26.33 -5.25 -5.16
C SER A 199 -25.06 -5.97 -5.65
N TYR A 200 -23.88 -5.69 -5.09
CA TYR A 200 -22.62 -6.24 -5.62
C TYR A 200 -21.54 -6.46 -4.56
N PHE A 201 -20.77 -7.52 -4.76
CA PHE A 201 -19.46 -7.70 -4.13
C PHE A 201 -18.39 -6.88 -4.87
N LEU A 202 -17.33 -6.48 -4.17
CA LEU A 202 -16.32 -5.60 -4.71
C LEU A 202 -14.92 -6.15 -4.51
N ILE A 203 -14.10 -6.16 -5.56
CA ILE A 203 -12.64 -6.29 -5.50
C ILE A 203 -12.03 -4.97 -5.95
N VAL A 204 -11.05 -4.43 -5.22
CA VAL A 204 -10.27 -3.27 -5.65
C VAL A 204 -8.78 -3.58 -5.52
N GLY A 205 -8.07 -3.60 -6.65
CA GLY A 205 -6.63 -3.86 -6.63
C GLY A 205 -6.06 -4.06 -8.01
N ARG A 206 -4.74 -4.18 -8.08
CA ARG A 206 -4.07 -4.56 -9.33
C ARG A 206 -4.43 -6.00 -9.68
N LEU A 207 -4.65 -6.29 -10.95
CA LEU A 207 -4.85 -7.64 -11.43
C LEU A 207 -3.51 -8.37 -11.53
N VAL A 208 -3.01 -8.83 -10.38
CA VAL A 208 -1.77 -9.60 -10.23
C VAL A 208 -2.02 -10.86 -9.39
N PRO A 209 -1.28 -11.96 -9.62
CA PRO A 209 -1.56 -13.24 -8.99
C PRO A 209 -1.64 -13.20 -7.45
N ASP A 210 -0.80 -12.42 -6.80
CA ASP A 210 -0.75 -12.31 -5.34
C ASP A 210 -1.91 -11.51 -4.71
N ASN A 211 -2.82 -10.99 -5.52
CA ASN A 211 -4.10 -10.43 -5.07
C ASN A 211 -5.27 -11.44 -5.17
N ASN A 212 -5.01 -12.64 -5.71
CA ASN A 212 -5.94 -13.76 -5.74
C ASN A 212 -7.33 -13.43 -6.33
N ALA A 213 -7.39 -12.50 -7.30
CA ALA A 213 -8.65 -12.15 -7.95
C ALA A 213 -9.26 -13.34 -8.73
N ASP A 214 -8.41 -14.19 -9.34
CA ASP A 214 -8.82 -15.41 -10.02
C ASP A 214 -9.52 -16.39 -9.08
N LEU A 215 -8.95 -16.61 -7.91
CA LEU A 215 -9.51 -17.46 -6.87
C LEU A 215 -10.88 -16.95 -6.39
N ILE A 216 -10.98 -15.62 -6.15
CA ILE A 216 -12.22 -15.00 -5.71
C ILE A 216 -13.30 -15.10 -6.79
N ILE A 217 -12.95 -14.80 -8.05
CA ILE A 217 -13.88 -14.92 -9.18
C ILE A 217 -14.34 -16.36 -9.33
N GLU A 218 -13.42 -17.35 -9.30
CA GLU A 218 -13.77 -18.76 -9.43
C GLU A 218 -14.76 -19.22 -8.33
N GLY A 219 -14.49 -18.86 -7.07
CA GLY A 219 -15.36 -19.24 -5.96
C GLY A 219 -16.72 -18.52 -5.99
N PHE A 220 -16.72 -17.23 -6.39
CA PHE A 220 -17.95 -16.49 -6.59
C PHE A 220 -18.82 -17.11 -7.69
N LEU A 221 -18.22 -17.52 -8.81
CA LEU A 221 -18.97 -18.14 -9.91
C LEU A 221 -19.56 -19.51 -9.56
N LYS A 222 -18.97 -20.22 -8.59
CA LYS A 222 -19.49 -21.49 -8.05
C LYS A 222 -20.68 -21.27 -7.08
N SER A 223 -20.85 -20.07 -6.57
CA SER A 223 -21.96 -19.75 -5.65
C SER A 223 -23.26 -19.45 -6.38
N ASP A 224 -24.38 -19.62 -5.68
CA ASP A 224 -25.73 -19.31 -6.19
C ASP A 224 -26.11 -17.83 -6.01
N SER A 225 -25.14 -16.96 -5.68
CA SER A 225 -25.41 -15.53 -5.49
C SER A 225 -25.91 -14.87 -6.79
N GLU A 226 -27.02 -14.15 -6.71
CA GLU A 226 -27.58 -13.37 -7.81
C GLU A 226 -26.93 -11.97 -7.96
N LYS A 227 -26.10 -11.58 -6.97
CA LYS A 227 -25.40 -10.28 -6.96
C LYS A 227 -24.31 -10.23 -8.03
N LYS A 228 -23.88 -9.01 -8.38
CA LYS A 228 -22.70 -8.85 -9.24
C LYS A 228 -21.41 -8.96 -8.43
N LEU A 229 -20.32 -9.36 -9.09
CA LEU A 229 -18.96 -9.16 -8.61
C LEU A 229 -18.30 -8.08 -9.46
N VAL A 230 -18.02 -6.94 -8.85
CA VAL A 230 -17.38 -5.79 -9.47
C VAL A 230 -15.89 -5.84 -9.21
N VAL A 231 -15.09 -5.87 -10.27
CA VAL A 231 -13.63 -5.94 -10.21
C VAL A 231 -13.05 -4.61 -10.70
N VAL A 232 -12.52 -3.84 -9.76
CA VAL A 232 -11.92 -2.53 -10.00
C VAL A 232 -10.40 -2.65 -10.00
N GLY A 233 -9.79 -2.24 -11.10
CA GLY A 233 -8.34 -2.21 -11.24
C GLY A 233 -7.89 -2.86 -12.54
N ASP A 234 -6.60 -2.71 -12.81
CA ASP A 234 -5.95 -3.24 -14.01
C ASP A 234 -4.44 -3.39 -13.74
N VAL A 235 -3.70 -3.72 -14.77
CA VAL A 235 -2.24 -3.66 -14.84
C VAL A 235 -1.81 -2.63 -15.88
N PRO A 236 -0.67 -1.94 -15.71
CA PRO A 236 -0.25 -0.84 -16.58
C PRO A 236 0.36 -1.29 -17.92
N PHE A 237 0.41 -2.60 -18.15
CA PHE A 237 0.98 -3.23 -19.33
C PHE A 237 0.16 -4.47 -19.69
N GLU A 238 0.29 -4.95 -20.92
CA GLU A 238 -0.34 -6.22 -21.31
C GLU A 238 0.19 -7.38 -20.47
N ASP A 239 -0.75 -8.11 -19.88
CA ASP A 239 -0.47 -9.27 -19.04
C ASP A 239 -1.47 -10.38 -19.35
N ALA A 240 -0.94 -11.56 -19.72
CA ALA A 240 -1.76 -12.70 -20.15
C ALA A 240 -2.69 -13.21 -19.04
N TRP A 241 -2.27 -13.14 -17.77
CA TRP A 241 -3.09 -13.56 -16.64
C TRP A 241 -4.26 -12.58 -16.42
N ALA A 242 -3.97 -11.27 -16.41
CA ALA A 242 -5.02 -10.25 -16.27
C ALA A 242 -6.00 -10.29 -17.45
N ASN A 243 -5.51 -10.49 -18.68
CA ASN A 243 -6.36 -10.62 -19.87
C ASN A 243 -7.27 -11.85 -19.79
N ARG A 244 -6.75 -12.99 -19.29
CA ARG A 244 -7.57 -14.19 -19.07
C ARG A 244 -8.76 -13.90 -18.14
N LEU A 245 -8.53 -13.17 -17.03
CA LEU A 245 -9.61 -12.81 -16.10
C LEU A 245 -10.63 -11.89 -16.75
N LYS A 246 -10.18 -10.83 -17.42
CA LYS A 246 -11.07 -9.86 -18.09
C LYS A 246 -11.92 -10.48 -19.21
N ASN A 247 -11.47 -11.59 -19.78
CA ASN A 247 -12.18 -12.34 -20.84
C ASN A 247 -13.15 -13.39 -20.30
N MET A 248 -13.27 -13.57 -18.98
CA MET A 248 -14.27 -14.46 -18.40
C MET A 248 -15.68 -13.93 -18.69
N GLN A 249 -16.57 -14.80 -19.15
CA GLN A 249 -17.92 -14.46 -19.54
C GLN A 249 -18.90 -14.99 -18.51
N ASP A 250 -19.45 -14.11 -17.69
CA ASP A 250 -20.59 -14.38 -16.81
C ASP A 250 -21.34 -13.05 -16.61
N PRO A 251 -22.68 -13.01 -16.68
CA PRO A 251 -23.46 -11.77 -16.54
C PRO A 251 -23.32 -11.12 -15.17
N ARG A 252 -22.86 -11.86 -14.16
CA ARG A 252 -22.62 -11.34 -12.82
C ARG A 252 -21.25 -10.67 -12.68
N LEU A 253 -20.31 -10.84 -13.64
CA LEU A 253 -18.98 -10.22 -13.59
C LEU A 253 -18.99 -8.84 -14.25
N LEU A 254 -18.46 -7.84 -13.56
CA LEU A 254 -18.28 -6.50 -14.08
C LEU A 254 -16.84 -6.03 -13.85
N PHE A 255 -16.06 -5.89 -14.91
CA PHE A 255 -14.72 -5.31 -14.89
C PHE A 255 -14.79 -3.83 -15.25
N THR A 256 -14.49 -2.93 -14.32
CA THR A 256 -14.53 -1.48 -14.52
C THR A 256 -13.23 -0.92 -15.11
N GLY A 257 -12.13 -1.73 -15.09
CA GLY A 257 -10.79 -1.22 -15.31
C GLY A 257 -10.32 -0.32 -14.18
N TYR A 258 -9.36 0.55 -14.48
CA TYR A 258 -8.81 1.49 -13.50
C TYR A 258 -9.73 2.71 -13.31
N VAL A 259 -10.35 2.82 -12.15
CA VAL A 259 -11.19 3.97 -11.77
C VAL A 259 -10.31 5.08 -11.21
N ARG A 260 -10.21 6.20 -11.94
CA ARG A 260 -9.35 7.34 -11.58
C ARG A 260 -10.05 8.36 -10.70
N ASP A 261 -11.35 8.51 -10.88
CA ASP A 261 -12.15 9.44 -10.10
C ASP A 261 -12.30 8.95 -8.66
N SER A 262 -11.99 9.83 -7.70
CA SER A 262 -12.01 9.49 -6.27
C SER A 262 -13.42 9.32 -5.72
N GLU A 263 -14.41 10.03 -6.28
CA GLU A 263 -15.80 9.93 -5.85
C GLU A 263 -16.46 8.67 -6.41
N GLU A 264 -16.18 8.34 -7.68
CA GLU A 264 -16.59 7.07 -8.26
C GLU A 264 -16.05 5.87 -7.44
N LEU A 265 -14.76 5.91 -7.11
CA LEU A 265 -14.13 4.85 -6.31
C LEU A 265 -14.71 4.80 -4.89
N ALA A 266 -14.95 5.95 -4.27
CA ALA A 266 -15.56 6.04 -2.95
C ALA A 266 -16.98 5.48 -2.94
N ALA A 267 -17.79 5.77 -3.96
CA ALA A 267 -19.13 5.21 -4.11
C ALA A 267 -19.09 3.69 -4.24
N LEU A 268 -18.19 3.15 -5.07
CA LEU A 268 -18.03 1.70 -5.21
C LEU A 268 -17.70 1.01 -3.87
N TYR A 269 -16.81 1.57 -3.05
CA TYR A 269 -16.52 1.03 -1.72
C TYR A 269 -17.73 1.17 -0.78
N SER A 270 -18.28 2.37 -0.66
CA SER A 270 -19.31 2.67 0.36
C SER A 270 -20.62 1.91 0.16
N HIS A 271 -20.96 1.60 -1.10
CA HIS A 271 -22.22 0.99 -1.47
C HIS A 271 -22.12 -0.48 -1.83
N CYS A 272 -20.94 -1.10 -1.80
CA CYS A 272 -20.83 -2.55 -2.04
C CYS A 272 -21.58 -3.37 -0.98
N TYR A 273 -22.00 -4.58 -1.34
CA TYR A 273 -22.56 -5.56 -0.41
C TYR A 273 -21.50 -6.08 0.55
N ALA A 274 -20.36 -6.50 0.01
CA ALA A 274 -19.15 -6.78 0.78
C ALA A 274 -17.91 -6.55 -0.09
N TYR A 275 -16.77 -6.27 0.56
CA TYR A 275 -15.49 -6.07 -0.08
C TYR A 275 -14.61 -7.31 0.08
N PHE A 276 -14.14 -7.88 -1.03
CA PHE A 276 -13.19 -8.97 -1.05
C PHE A 276 -11.76 -8.45 -1.00
N HIS A 277 -10.95 -9.02 -0.10
CA HIS A 277 -9.54 -8.74 0.03
C HIS A 277 -8.70 -10.00 -0.11
N GLY A 278 -8.15 -10.22 -1.28
CA GLY A 278 -7.35 -11.40 -1.60
C GLY A 278 -5.84 -11.23 -1.46
N HIS A 279 -5.35 -10.07 -0.97
CA HIS A 279 -3.90 -9.81 -0.87
C HIS A 279 -3.23 -10.77 0.11
N GLU A 280 -2.10 -11.37 -0.32
CA GLU A 280 -1.45 -12.48 0.39
C GLU A 280 -0.17 -12.08 1.12
N PHE A 281 0.69 -11.27 0.47
CA PHE A 281 2.05 -10.99 0.94
C PHE A 281 2.24 -9.50 1.26
N GLY A 282 2.35 -9.16 2.51
CA GLY A 282 2.61 -7.81 2.95
C GLY A 282 1.83 -7.43 4.19
N GLY A 283 2.28 -6.43 4.89
CA GLY A 283 1.69 -5.96 6.13
C GLY A 283 0.39 -5.20 5.93
N THR A 284 0.38 -3.91 6.24
CA THR A 284 -0.83 -3.09 6.14
C THR A 284 -1.19 -2.78 4.69
N ASN A 285 -2.37 -3.18 4.24
CA ASN A 285 -2.79 -2.94 2.86
C ASN A 285 -3.67 -1.68 2.74
N PRO A 286 -3.26 -0.65 1.96
CA PRO A 286 -4.04 0.58 1.79
C PRO A 286 -5.46 0.37 1.25
N ALA A 287 -5.70 -0.66 0.42
CA ALA A 287 -7.03 -0.93 -0.12
C ALA A 287 -7.98 -1.46 0.96
N MET A 288 -7.50 -2.35 1.86
CA MET A 288 -8.28 -2.81 3.00
C MET A 288 -8.54 -1.68 4.00
N LEU A 289 -7.55 -0.82 4.28
CA LEU A 289 -7.73 0.34 5.14
C LEU A 289 -8.78 1.31 4.58
N LYS A 290 -8.80 1.52 3.27
CA LYS A 290 -9.86 2.28 2.61
C LYS A 290 -11.21 1.61 2.80
N ALA A 291 -11.31 0.29 2.60
CA ALA A 291 -12.55 -0.46 2.79
C ALA A 291 -13.09 -0.30 4.22
N LEU A 292 -12.22 -0.41 5.24
CA LEU A 292 -12.59 -0.11 6.63
C LEU A 292 -13.07 1.33 6.80
N GLY A 293 -12.33 2.29 6.24
CA GLY A 293 -12.67 3.71 6.31
C GLY A 293 -13.99 4.08 5.65
N TYR A 294 -14.37 3.39 4.58
CA TYR A 294 -15.67 3.54 3.90
C TYR A 294 -16.80 2.73 4.55
N GLY A 295 -16.50 1.92 5.57
CA GLY A 295 -17.51 1.12 6.27
C GLY A 295 -17.94 -0.12 5.49
N CYS A 296 -17.05 -0.77 4.76
CA CYS A 296 -17.36 -2.03 4.08
C CYS A 296 -17.40 -3.21 5.05
N ALA A 297 -18.31 -4.17 4.83
CA ALA A 297 -18.11 -5.52 5.34
C ALA A 297 -16.97 -6.17 4.57
N ILE A 298 -15.99 -6.75 5.26
CA ILE A 298 -14.77 -7.27 4.62
C ILE A 298 -14.77 -8.80 4.65
N LEU A 299 -14.49 -9.40 3.49
CA LEU A 299 -14.22 -10.82 3.28
C LEU A 299 -12.77 -10.96 2.85
N ALA A 300 -11.89 -11.43 3.73
CA ALA A 300 -10.45 -11.41 3.51
C ALA A 300 -9.86 -12.82 3.39
N LEU A 301 -8.83 -12.96 2.56
CA LEU A 301 -8.00 -14.17 2.57
C LEU A 301 -7.39 -14.36 3.97
N ASN A 302 -7.49 -15.57 4.51
CA ASN A 302 -6.98 -15.91 5.83
C ASN A 302 -5.44 -15.93 5.81
N THR A 303 -4.84 -14.81 6.23
CA THR A 303 -3.39 -14.63 6.39
C THR A 303 -3.10 -13.94 7.73
N PRO A 304 -1.92 -14.15 8.33
CA PRO A 304 -1.55 -13.44 9.56
C PRO A 304 -1.66 -11.91 9.45
N PHE A 305 -1.33 -11.34 8.27
CA PHE A 305 -1.44 -9.90 8.01
C PHE A 305 -2.88 -9.40 8.00
N ASN A 306 -3.77 -10.15 7.35
CA ASN A 306 -5.20 -9.80 7.30
C ASN A 306 -5.87 -10.04 8.66
N GLN A 307 -5.44 -11.05 9.41
CA GLN A 307 -5.89 -11.28 10.78
C GLN A 307 -5.50 -10.11 11.70
N GLU A 308 -4.27 -9.60 11.60
CA GLU A 308 -3.83 -8.42 12.36
C GLU A 308 -4.70 -7.20 12.02
N MET A 309 -4.91 -6.90 10.73
CA MET A 309 -5.69 -5.74 10.29
C MET A 309 -7.16 -5.80 10.71
N LEU A 310 -7.76 -7.00 10.68
CA LEU A 310 -9.17 -7.23 11.03
C LEU A 310 -9.37 -7.64 12.49
N GLN A 311 -8.33 -7.50 13.33
CA GLN A 311 -8.36 -7.81 14.75
C GLN A 311 -8.96 -9.20 15.03
N ASN A 312 -8.38 -10.21 14.37
CA ASN A 312 -8.79 -11.62 14.47
C ASN A 312 -10.28 -11.87 14.22
N GLY A 313 -10.84 -11.21 13.19
CA GLY A 313 -12.23 -11.40 12.76
C GLY A 313 -13.25 -10.44 13.36
N SER A 314 -12.83 -9.52 14.24
CA SER A 314 -13.74 -8.50 14.80
C SER A 314 -14.33 -7.56 13.75
N HIS A 315 -13.64 -7.40 12.60
CA HIS A 315 -14.00 -6.44 11.54
C HIS A 315 -14.12 -7.06 10.16
N GLY A 316 -14.23 -8.38 10.06
CA GLY A 316 -14.40 -9.08 8.79
C GLY A 316 -14.45 -10.58 8.95
N TRP A 317 -14.83 -11.28 7.89
CA TRP A 317 -14.76 -12.73 7.79
C TRP A 317 -13.59 -13.16 6.94
N TYR A 318 -13.19 -14.42 7.07
CA TYR A 318 -12.08 -15.00 6.33
C TYR A 318 -12.53 -16.11 5.40
N PHE A 319 -11.79 -16.26 4.31
CA PHE A 319 -11.82 -17.43 3.43
C PHE A 319 -10.42 -18.01 3.27
N GLU A 320 -10.33 -19.32 3.10
CA GLU A 320 -9.08 -20.02 2.85
C GLU A 320 -8.68 -19.92 1.38
N LYS A 321 -7.41 -20.21 1.04
CA LYS A 321 -6.87 -20.07 -0.31
C LYS A 321 -7.36 -21.23 -1.24
N ASN A 322 -8.64 -21.35 -1.37
CA ASN A 322 -9.32 -22.24 -2.31
C ASN A 322 -10.70 -21.68 -2.69
N SER A 323 -11.17 -22.01 -3.89
CA SER A 323 -12.43 -21.48 -4.44
C SER A 323 -13.67 -21.97 -3.70
N GLU A 324 -13.62 -23.14 -3.04
CA GLU A 324 -14.74 -23.64 -2.25
C GLU A 324 -14.98 -22.79 -1.02
N SER A 325 -13.92 -22.41 -0.29
CA SER A 325 -14.04 -21.50 0.85
C SER A 325 -14.51 -20.10 0.46
N VAL A 326 -14.15 -19.62 -0.74
CA VAL A 326 -14.73 -18.37 -1.28
C VAL A 326 -16.23 -18.54 -1.55
N LYS A 327 -16.66 -19.64 -2.17
CA LYS A 327 -18.08 -19.95 -2.36
C LYS A 327 -18.82 -19.92 -1.03
N GLU A 328 -18.33 -20.66 -0.02
CA GLU A 328 -18.93 -20.75 1.31
C GLU A 328 -19.10 -19.38 1.95
N VAL A 329 -18.11 -18.48 1.86
CA VAL A 329 -18.22 -17.14 2.45
C VAL A 329 -19.19 -16.24 1.68
N VAL A 330 -19.33 -16.42 0.36
CA VAL A 330 -20.38 -15.73 -0.44
C VAL A 330 -21.77 -16.18 -0.01
N GLU A 331 -22.01 -17.48 0.06
CA GLU A 331 -23.31 -18.06 0.47
C GLU A 331 -23.66 -17.71 1.91
N LYS A 332 -22.64 -17.69 2.81
CA LYS A 332 -22.79 -17.19 4.18
C LYS A 332 -23.20 -15.72 4.17
N ALA A 333 -22.59 -14.89 3.34
CA ALA A 333 -22.93 -13.47 3.25
C ALA A 333 -24.38 -13.27 2.80
N ASP A 334 -24.84 -14.04 1.81
CA ASP A 334 -26.21 -13.96 1.30
C ASP A 334 -27.25 -14.50 2.30
N SER A 335 -26.90 -15.53 3.06
CA SER A 335 -27.80 -16.13 4.06
C SER A 335 -27.83 -15.39 5.41
N HIS A 336 -26.82 -14.56 5.71
CA HIS A 336 -26.68 -13.82 6.97
C HIS A 336 -26.51 -12.30 6.77
N PRO A 337 -27.44 -11.62 6.06
CA PRO A 337 -27.27 -10.19 5.72
C PRO A 337 -27.20 -9.28 6.95
N GLN A 338 -27.83 -9.68 8.07
CA GLN A 338 -27.78 -8.92 9.31
C GLN A 338 -26.39 -8.93 9.96
N GLU A 339 -25.69 -10.04 9.91
CA GLU A 339 -24.31 -10.12 10.43
C GLU A 339 -23.36 -9.25 9.57
N LEU A 340 -23.57 -9.28 8.25
CA LEU A 340 -22.81 -8.43 7.32
C LEU A 340 -23.07 -6.94 7.60
N GLU A 341 -24.32 -6.56 7.89
CA GLU A 341 -24.65 -5.19 8.28
C GLU A 341 -24.00 -4.78 9.60
N ASN A 342 -23.89 -5.69 10.57
CA ASN A 342 -23.16 -5.45 11.81
C ASN A 342 -21.66 -5.24 11.55
N LEU A 343 -21.03 -6.00 10.64
CA LEU A 343 -19.66 -5.76 10.22
C LEU A 343 -19.49 -4.37 9.60
N ARG A 344 -20.40 -3.93 8.73
CA ARG A 344 -20.38 -2.59 8.14
C ARG A 344 -20.43 -1.48 9.22
N LYS A 345 -21.35 -1.61 10.18
CA LYS A 345 -21.51 -0.64 11.29
C LYS A 345 -20.26 -0.53 12.15
N THR A 346 -19.52 -1.60 12.29
CA THR A 346 -18.31 -1.66 13.13
C THR A 346 -17.00 -1.49 12.34
N ALA A 347 -17.03 -1.57 11.02
CA ALA A 347 -15.84 -1.56 10.16
C ALA A 347 -14.91 -0.37 10.43
N ARG A 348 -15.47 0.85 10.56
CA ARG A 348 -14.66 2.06 10.85
C ARG A 348 -13.95 2.01 12.20
N LYS A 349 -14.45 1.20 13.17
CA LYS A 349 -13.75 0.97 14.44
C LYS A 349 -12.46 0.14 14.25
N GLY A 350 -12.40 -0.66 13.18
CA GLY A 350 -11.19 -1.36 12.76
C GLY A 350 -10.09 -0.40 12.27
N LEU A 351 -10.48 0.80 11.81
CA LEU A 351 -9.54 1.88 11.53
C LEU A 351 -9.13 2.57 12.84
N THR A 352 -8.38 1.85 13.66
CA THR A 352 -7.89 2.35 14.95
C THR A 352 -6.94 3.53 14.78
N GLN A 353 -6.58 4.20 15.89
CA GLN A 353 -5.68 5.35 15.87
C GLN A 353 -4.39 5.07 15.08
N LYS A 354 -3.82 3.86 15.19
CA LYS A 354 -2.57 3.48 14.51
C LYS A 354 -2.66 3.54 12.97
N TYR A 355 -3.87 3.52 12.41
CA TYR A 355 -4.15 3.56 10.98
C TYR A 355 -4.63 4.94 10.48
N THR A 356 -4.57 5.98 11.30
CA THR A 356 -4.86 7.34 10.84
C THR A 356 -3.60 8.01 10.28
N TRP A 357 -3.72 8.75 9.17
CA TRP A 357 -2.58 9.47 8.61
C TRP A 357 -1.96 10.48 9.58
N GLU A 358 -2.74 11.03 10.50
CA GLU A 358 -2.23 11.95 11.52
C GLU A 358 -1.28 11.21 12.46
N TYR A 359 -1.70 10.09 13.01
CA TYR A 359 -0.85 9.26 13.89
C TYR A 359 0.39 8.73 13.16
N VAL A 360 0.21 8.18 11.95
CA VAL A 360 1.31 7.71 11.10
C VAL A 360 2.36 8.80 10.88
N THR A 361 1.90 10.02 10.56
CA THR A 361 2.81 11.17 10.35
C THR A 361 3.58 11.53 11.62
N GLU A 362 2.94 11.53 12.78
CA GLU A 362 3.62 11.81 14.06
C GLU A 362 4.69 10.77 14.36
N GLN A 363 4.40 9.48 14.14
CA GLN A 363 5.37 8.41 14.34
C GLN A 363 6.60 8.55 13.42
N TYR A 364 6.39 8.84 12.13
CA TYR A 364 7.50 9.13 11.22
C TYR A 364 8.30 10.37 11.63
N LEU A 365 7.61 11.43 12.03
CA LEU A 365 8.25 12.68 12.47
C LEU A 365 9.12 12.44 13.71
N GLU A 366 8.65 11.64 14.66
CA GLU A 366 9.41 11.26 15.85
C GLU A 366 10.68 10.47 15.46
N VAL A 367 10.56 9.48 14.57
CA VAL A 367 11.71 8.73 14.05
C VAL A 367 12.73 9.68 13.41
N PHE A 368 12.28 10.60 12.55
CA PHE A 368 13.17 11.54 11.87
C PHE A 368 13.84 12.51 12.83
N LYS A 369 13.12 13.03 13.83
CA LYS A 369 13.69 13.88 14.88
C LYS A 369 14.75 13.14 15.71
N ASN A 370 14.51 11.87 16.04
CA ASN A 370 15.46 11.06 16.79
C ASN A 370 16.71 10.77 15.99
N LEU A 371 16.60 10.48 14.70
CA LEU A 371 17.75 10.25 13.81
C LEU A 371 18.55 11.54 13.53
N ALA A 372 17.91 12.69 13.52
CA ALA A 372 18.56 13.97 13.25
C ALA A 372 19.31 14.55 14.47
N LYS A 373 19.15 13.97 15.65
CA LYS A 373 19.94 14.35 16.83
C LYS A 373 21.40 13.98 16.63
N PRO A 374 22.36 14.88 17.01
CA PRO A 374 23.78 14.63 16.88
C PRO A 374 24.29 13.46 17.73
#